data_45610c734d864bb2f75781e5397a2540
#
_entry.id   45610c734d864bb2f75781e5397a2540
#
_cell.length_a   1.000
_cell.length_b   1.000
_cell.length_c   1.000
_cell.angle_alpha   90.00
_cell.angle_beta   90.00
_cell.angle_gamma   90.00
#
_symmetry.space_group_name_H-M   'P 1'
#
loop_
_entity.id
_entity.type
_entity.pdbx_description
1 polymer ?
#
loop_
_entity_poly.entity_id
_entity_poly.type
_entity_poly.pdbx_seq_one_letter_code
_entity_poly.pdbx_strand_id
1 'polypeptide(L)'
;MNNIRKKYQQKNQAISEMVGRVDKELDLGEGIQKMGDKTDAFKKVIKSLQEETEKCIMLTDDKLADKYFTSPKLERRSIIFEKQTKSLSDTMTTYGRDLDKFSSNRDDCLNGDSKNLGKCLMKFGNSIEQLTDQKTALENRVRQDFIDPLDQLLAKDFKEVSYHRKKLESRRLNYSYQ
;
A
#
# COMPACT_ATOMS: atom_id res chain seq x y z
N MET A 1 4.89 46.22 3.44
CA MET A 1 4.79 46.28 1.97
C MET A 1 5.90 45.54 1.23
N ASN A 2 7.13 45.45 1.74
CA ASN A 2 8.26 44.80 1.03
C ASN A 2 8.09 43.32 0.70
N ASN A 3 7.42 42.55 1.52
CA ASN A 3 7.26 41.08 1.31
C ASN A 3 6.32 40.72 0.14
N ILE A 4 5.30 41.54 -0.11
CA ILE A 4 4.35 41.29 -1.22
C ILE A 4 5.04 41.62 -2.55
N ARG A 5 5.79 42.74 -2.61
CA ARG A 5 6.55 43.15 -3.78
C ARG A 5 7.62 42.10 -4.16
N LYS A 6 8.36 41.57 -3.18
CA LYS A 6 9.32 40.48 -3.37
C LYS A 6 8.68 39.21 -3.94
N LYS A 7 7.52 38.79 -3.41
CA LYS A 7 6.80 37.61 -3.93
C LYS A 7 6.29 37.79 -5.36
N TYR A 8 5.86 39.02 -5.71
CA TYR A 8 5.43 39.33 -7.08
C TYR A 8 6.61 39.31 -8.06
N GLN A 9 7.73 39.86 -7.67
CA GLN A 9 8.95 39.85 -8.46
C GLN A 9 9.47 38.43 -8.69
N GLN A 10 9.53 37.59 -7.64
CA GLN A 10 9.92 36.18 -7.76
C GLN A 10 9.01 35.38 -8.73
N LYS A 11 7.70 35.63 -8.71
CA LYS A 11 6.77 35.01 -9.65
C LYS A 11 7.02 35.47 -11.10
N ASN A 12 7.22 36.75 -11.30
CA ASN A 12 7.47 37.27 -12.63
C ASN A 12 8.79 36.77 -13.21
N GLN A 13 9.83 36.61 -12.38
CA GLN A 13 11.09 36.04 -12.85
C GLN A 13 10.96 34.55 -13.16
N ALA A 14 10.29 33.75 -12.31
CA ALA A 14 10.04 32.37 -12.60
C ALA A 14 9.26 32.17 -13.91
N ILE A 15 8.30 33.08 -14.20
CA ILE A 15 7.57 33.10 -15.48
C ILE A 15 8.52 33.47 -16.64
N SER A 16 9.39 34.44 -16.45
CA SER A 16 10.37 34.87 -17.49
C SER A 16 11.37 33.77 -17.79
N GLU A 17 11.84 33.04 -16.78
CA GLU A 17 12.72 31.88 -16.96
C GLU A 17 12.00 30.69 -17.65
N MET A 18 10.74 30.43 -17.33
CA MET A 18 9.91 29.44 -18.03
C MET A 18 9.72 29.76 -19.51
N VAL A 19 9.68 31.06 -19.85
CA VAL A 19 9.54 31.53 -21.25
C VAL A 19 10.88 31.63 -21.99
N GLY A 20 12.01 31.29 -21.31
CA GLY A 20 13.35 31.28 -21.92
C GLY A 20 13.90 32.69 -22.26
N ARG A 21 13.38 33.74 -21.62
CA ARG A 21 13.76 35.14 -21.87
C ARG A 21 14.86 35.68 -20.94
N VAL A 22 15.31 34.89 -19.97
CA VAL A 22 16.34 35.29 -19.00
C VAL A 22 17.59 34.44 -19.22
N ASP A 23 18.73 35.08 -19.33
CA ASP A 23 20.03 34.43 -19.45
C ASP A 23 20.26 33.50 -18.24
N LYS A 24 20.69 32.27 -18.53
CA LYS A 24 20.89 31.19 -17.57
C LYS A 24 22.11 31.37 -16.64
N GLU A 25 22.60 32.60 -16.45
CA GLU A 25 23.82 32.84 -15.65
C GLU A 25 23.72 32.36 -14.17
N LEU A 26 22.51 32.16 -13.65
CA LEU A 26 22.27 31.69 -12.29
C LEU A 26 21.54 30.33 -12.29
N ASP A 27 21.91 29.41 -13.16
CA ASP A 27 21.38 28.07 -13.12
C ASP A 27 21.83 27.37 -11.81
N LEU A 28 20.89 26.70 -11.15
CA LEU A 28 21.20 25.71 -10.14
C LEU A 28 22.10 24.70 -10.83
N GLY A 29 23.41 24.72 -10.58
CA GLY A 29 24.38 23.93 -11.31
C GLY A 29 23.82 22.56 -11.70
N GLU A 30 24.09 22.12 -12.92
CA GLU A 30 23.55 20.89 -13.54
C GLU A 30 23.46 19.69 -12.58
N GLY A 31 24.38 19.63 -11.59
CA GLY A 31 24.39 18.60 -10.55
C GLY A 31 23.19 18.65 -9.62
N ILE A 32 22.75 19.85 -9.21
CA ILE A 32 21.60 19.99 -8.28
C ILE A 32 20.30 19.70 -9.01
N GLN A 33 20.18 20.08 -10.27
CA GLN A 33 19.02 19.75 -11.09
C GLN A 33 18.90 18.25 -11.33
N LYS A 34 19.99 17.59 -11.73
CA LYS A 34 20.06 16.13 -11.86
C LYS A 34 19.73 15.40 -10.54
N MET A 35 20.16 15.93 -9.40
CA MET A 35 19.82 15.37 -8.09
C MET A 35 18.32 15.53 -7.79
N GLY A 36 17.72 16.65 -8.16
CA GLY A 36 16.28 16.87 -8.06
C GLY A 36 15.47 15.88 -8.89
N ASP A 37 15.86 15.68 -10.15
CA ASP A 37 15.18 14.75 -11.07
C ASP A 37 15.30 13.29 -10.58
N LYS A 38 16.48 12.89 -10.07
CA LYS A 38 16.68 11.60 -9.43
C LYS A 38 15.77 11.42 -8.22
N THR A 39 15.64 12.43 -7.37
CA THR A 39 14.78 12.41 -6.19
C THR A 39 13.30 12.22 -6.57
N ASP A 40 12.84 12.95 -7.59
CA ASP A 40 11.47 12.86 -8.08
C ASP A 40 11.19 11.48 -8.74
N ALA A 41 12.16 10.94 -9.49
CA ALA A 41 12.08 9.59 -10.04
C ALA A 41 12.02 8.54 -8.92
N PHE A 42 12.87 8.64 -7.91
CA PHE A 42 12.90 7.74 -6.78
C PHE A 42 11.58 7.75 -5.99
N LYS A 43 11.00 8.93 -5.78
CA LYS A 43 9.68 9.09 -5.16
C LYS A 43 8.56 8.38 -5.95
N LYS A 44 8.60 8.44 -7.27
CA LYS A 44 7.64 7.70 -8.13
C LYS A 44 7.81 6.20 -7.98
N VAL A 45 9.06 5.70 -8.01
CA VAL A 45 9.35 4.28 -7.83
C VAL A 45 8.83 3.76 -6.48
N ILE A 46 9.10 4.48 -5.39
CA ILE A 46 8.62 4.10 -4.06
C ILE A 46 7.10 3.99 -4.02
N LYS A 47 6.39 4.99 -4.56
CA LYS A 47 4.92 4.96 -4.61
C LYS A 47 4.39 3.77 -5.42
N SER A 48 4.96 3.53 -6.60
CA SER A 48 4.58 2.37 -7.41
C SER A 48 4.85 1.05 -6.69
N LEU A 49 5.99 0.93 -6.00
CA LEU A 49 6.30 -0.27 -5.23
C LEU A 49 5.31 -0.50 -4.08
N GLN A 50 4.92 0.56 -3.37
CA GLN A 50 3.90 0.45 -2.33
C GLN A 50 2.57 -0.02 -2.91
N GLU A 51 2.07 0.65 -3.95
CA GLU A 51 0.81 0.34 -4.60
C GLU A 51 0.77 -1.11 -5.13
N GLU A 52 1.82 -1.55 -5.82
CA GLU A 52 1.89 -2.92 -6.36
C GLU A 52 2.06 -3.96 -5.26
N THR A 53 2.82 -3.66 -4.21
CA THR A 53 2.97 -4.56 -3.05
C THR A 53 1.65 -4.72 -2.33
N GLU A 54 0.92 -3.64 -2.08
CA GLU A 54 -0.42 -3.68 -1.48
C GLU A 54 -1.39 -4.51 -2.32
N LYS A 55 -1.41 -4.30 -3.63
CA LYS A 55 -2.25 -5.11 -4.54
C LYS A 55 -1.89 -6.59 -4.47
N CYS A 56 -0.60 -6.92 -4.49
CA CYS A 56 -0.12 -8.30 -4.48
C CYS A 56 -0.52 -9.03 -3.20
N ILE A 57 -0.33 -8.40 -2.03
CA ILE A 57 -0.59 -9.03 -0.75
C ILE A 57 -2.08 -9.19 -0.48
N MET A 58 -2.87 -8.21 -0.88
CA MET A 58 -4.30 -8.21 -0.59
C MET A 58 -5.14 -9.02 -1.59
N LEU A 59 -4.50 -9.66 -2.58
CA LEU A 59 -5.18 -10.44 -3.63
C LEU A 59 -6.39 -9.70 -4.21
N THR A 60 -6.23 -8.41 -4.47
CA THR A 60 -7.33 -7.57 -4.92
C THR A 60 -7.47 -7.66 -6.43
N ASP A 61 -8.53 -8.30 -6.88
CA ASP A 61 -8.99 -8.13 -8.26
C ASP A 61 -9.61 -6.72 -8.39
N ASP A 62 -8.88 -5.80 -9.01
CA ASP A 62 -9.28 -4.38 -9.17
C ASP A 62 -10.67 -4.23 -9.82
N LYS A 63 -11.07 -5.17 -10.67
CA LYS A 63 -12.36 -5.15 -11.38
C LYS A 63 -13.58 -5.37 -10.48
N LEU A 64 -13.41 -6.13 -9.39
CA LEU A 64 -14.47 -6.32 -8.39
C LEU A 64 -14.51 -5.17 -7.37
N ALA A 65 -13.38 -4.49 -7.18
CA ALA A 65 -13.23 -3.43 -6.22
C ALA A 65 -14.00 -2.16 -6.55
N ASP A 66 -13.92 -1.73 -7.80
CA ASP A 66 -14.53 -0.49 -8.25
C ASP A 66 -16.05 -0.54 -8.26
N LYS A 67 -16.62 -1.75 -8.37
CA LYS A 67 -18.08 -1.94 -8.45
C LYS A 67 -18.78 -1.81 -7.09
N TYR A 68 -18.11 -2.07 -5.98
CA TYR A 68 -18.77 -2.19 -4.68
C TYR A 68 -18.29 -1.26 -3.56
N PHE A 69 -17.18 -0.52 -3.72
CA PHE A 69 -16.64 0.25 -2.60
C PHE A 69 -16.01 1.61 -2.98
N THR A 70 -16.50 2.66 -2.35
CA THR A 70 -15.87 3.99 -2.30
C THR A 70 -15.06 4.13 -1.01
N SER A 71 -13.71 4.04 -1.08
CA SER A 71 -12.66 4.40 -0.06
C SER A 71 -12.95 4.20 1.45
N PRO A 72 -12.03 3.86 2.30
CA PRO A 72 -10.69 3.31 2.29
C PRO A 72 -10.68 1.79 2.18
N LYS A 73 -10.28 1.32 1.02
CA LYS A 73 -10.74 0.05 0.44
C LYS A 73 -9.96 -1.18 0.88
N LEU A 74 -8.69 -1.02 1.22
CA LEU A 74 -7.77 -2.14 1.40
C LEU A 74 -7.97 -2.91 2.70
N GLU A 75 -8.07 -2.22 3.82
CA GLU A 75 -8.29 -2.86 5.14
C GLU A 75 -9.60 -3.66 5.22
N ARG A 76 -10.66 -3.15 4.60
CA ARG A 76 -11.98 -3.82 4.63
C ARG A 76 -11.99 -5.16 3.89
N ARG A 77 -11.17 -5.32 2.85
CA ARG A 77 -11.13 -6.55 2.04
C ARG A 77 -10.40 -7.68 2.74
N SER A 78 -9.27 -7.38 3.37
CA SER A 78 -8.56 -8.35 4.20
C SER A 78 -9.47 -8.86 5.32
N ILE A 79 -10.21 -7.98 5.99
CA ILE A 79 -11.16 -8.33 7.04
C ILE A 79 -12.33 -9.19 6.50
N ILE A 80 -12.84 -8.89 5.32
CA ILE A 80 -13.92 -9.68 4.71
C ILE A 80 -13.43 -11.07 4.34
N PHE A 81 -12.26 -11.17 3.70
CA PHE A 81 -11.66 -12.47 3.37
C PHE A 81 -11.41 -13.31 4.63
N GLU A 82 -10.82 -12.73 5.66
CA GLU A 82 -10.57 -13.38 6.93
C GLU A 82 -11.86 -13.90 7.58
N LYS A 83 -12.92 -13.08 7.61
CA LYS A 83 -14.22 -13.49 8.15
C LYS A 83 -14.85 -14.63 7.34
N GLN A 84 -14.79 -14.57 6.02
CA GLN A 84 -15.38 -15.59 5.15
C GLN A 84 -14.62 -16.91 5.26
N THR A 85 -13.30 -16.89 5.28
CA THR A 85 -12.48 -18.10 5.41
C THR A 85 -12.59 -18.71 6.80
N LYS A 86 -12.64 -17.90 7.87
CA LYS A 86 -12.92 -18.39 9.22
C LYS A 86 -14.31 -19.02 9.32
N SER A 87 -15.34 -18.37 8.80
CA SER A 87 -16.70 -18.92 8.76
C SER A 87 -16.77 -20.24 8.00
N LEU A 88 -16.04 -20.37 6.88
CA LEU A 88 -15.96 -21.62 6.12
C LEU A 88 -15.25 -22.71 6.91
N SER A 89 -14.12 -22.39 7.55
CA SER A 89 -13.38 -23.29 8.42
C SER A 89 -14.25 -23.81 9.58
N ASP A 90 -14.94 -22.91 10.28
CA ASP A 90 -15.84 -23.24 11.38
C ASP A 90 -16.98 -24.15 10.92
N THR A 91 -17.58 -23.85 9.78
CA THR A 91 -18.65 -24.66 9.17
C THR A 91 -18.15 -26.07 8.87
N MET A 92 -17.02 -26.20 8.19
CA MET A 92 -16.44 -27.51 7.86
C MET A 92 -16.05 -28.31 9.09
N THR A 93 -15.47 -27.66 10.09
CA THR A 93 -15.06 -28.34 11.33
C THR A 93 -16.25 -28.77 12.14
N THR A 94 -17.32 -27.97 12.17
CA THR A 94 -18.55 -28.27 12.90
C THR A 94 -19.29 -29.46 12.26
N TYR A 95 -19.57 -29.41 10.97
CA TYR A 95 -20.22 -30.48 10.25
C TYR A 95 -19.35 -31.75 10.21
N GLY A 96 -18.04 -31.60 10.13
CA GLY A 96 -17.11 -32.71 10.21
C GLY A 96 -17.21 -33.46 11.54
N ARG A 97 -17.30 -32.74 12.67
CA ARG A 97 -17.52 -33.33 14.01
C ARG A 97 -18.87 -33.98 14.13
N ASP A 98 -19.90 -33.39 13.58
CA ASP A 98 -21.25 -33.96 13.65
C ASP A 98 -21.35 -35.25 12.84
N LEU A 99 -20.77 -35.29 11.63
CA LEU A 99 -20.68 -36.54 10.86
C LEU A 99 -19.87 -37.65 11.58
N ASP A 100 -18.78 -37.29 12.26
CA ASP A 100 -17.98 -38.24 13.03
C ASP A 100 -18.78 -38.81 14.22
N LYS A 101 -19.59 -37.99 14.92
CA LYS A 101 -20.49 -38.41 15.99
C LYS A 101 -21.60 -39.32 15.49
N PHE A 102 -22.24 -38.98 14.35
CA PHE A 102 -23.31 -39.83 13.78
C PHE A 102 -22.78 -41.19 13.38
N SER A 103 -21.56 -41.26 12.87
CA SER A 103 -20.97 -42.55 12.45
C SER A 103 -20.50 -43.39 13.62
N SER A 104 -20.33 -42.83 14.81
CA SER A 104 -19.93 -43.57 16.02
C SER A 104 -21.08 -44.24 16.70
N ASN A 105 -22.34 -43.87 16.39
CA ASN A 105 -23.54 -44.32 17.10
C ASN A 105 -24.35 -45.40 16.38
N ARG A 106 -23.93 -45.90 15.21
CA ARG A 106 -24.65 -46.96 14.47
C ARG A 106 -23.71 -48.02 13.94
N ASP A 107 -24.09 -49.28 14.14
CA ASP A 107 -23.41 -50.48 13.63
C ASP A 107 -23.63 -50.74 12.12
N ASP A 108 -23.86 -49.76 11.31
CA ASP A 108 -24.23 -49.89 9.91
C ASP A 108 -23.03 -49.86 8.95
N CYS A 109 -23.13 -50.69 7.89
CA CYS A 109 -22.08 -50.85 6.84
C CYS A 109 -21.72 -49.57 6.04
N LEU A 110 -22.47 -48.48 6.22
CA LEU A 110 -22.23 -47.18 5.63
C LEU A 110 -21.29 -46.27 6.46
N ASN A 111 -20.84 -46.75 7.61
CA ASN A 111 -20.11 -45.98 8.62
C ASN A 111 -18.69 -45.59 8.18
N GLY A 112 -18.05 -46.32 7.28
CA GLY A 112 -16.69 -46.03 6.84
C GLY A 112 -16.57 -44.75 6.07
N ASP A 113 -17.48 -44.51 5.15
CA ASP A 113 -17.39 -43.34 4.22
C ASP A 113 -17.81 -42.05 4.91
N SER A 114 -18.86 -42.03 5.72
CA SER A 114 -19.27 -40.82 6.45
C SER A 114 -18.26 -40.39 7.52
N LYS A 115 -17.63 -41.37 8.19
CA LYS A 115 -16.53 -41.09 9.14
C LYS A 115 -15.30 -40.55 8.47
N ASN A 116 -14.95 -41.09 7.31
CA ASN A 116 -13.85 -40.59 6.51
C ASN A 116 -14.13 -39.18 5.99
N LEU A 117 -15.37 -38.91 5.53
CA LEU A 117 -15.78 -37.57 5.09
C LEU A 117 -15.73 -36.56 6.24
N GLY A 118 -16.22 -36.91 7.43
CA GLY A 118 -16.17 -36.07 8.63
C GLY A 118 -14.73 -35.67 8.98
N LYS A 119 -13.82 -36.65 9.00
CA LYS A 119 -12.39 -36.40 9.23
C LYS A 119 -11.74 -35.55 8.15
N CYS A 120 -12.10 -35.75 6.88
CA CYS A 120 -11.60 -34.93 5.76
C CYS A 120 -12.08 -33.50 5.91
N LEU A 121 -13.35 -33.25 6.24
CA LEU A 121 -13.89 -31.91 6.44
C LEU A 121 -13.19 -31.18 7.60
N MET A 122 -12.98 -31.88 8.74
CA MET A 122 -12.24 -31.29 9.87
C MET A 122 -10.80 -30.92 9.48
N LYS A 123 -10.09 -31.81 8.79
CA LYS A 123 -8.71 -31.55 8.35
C LYS A 123 -8.66 -30.37 7.37
N PHE A 124 -9.60 -30.31 6.44
CA PHE A 124 -9.65 -29.24 5.45
C PHE A 124 -10.01 -27.89 6.10
N GLY A 125 -10.98 -27.88 7.03
CA GLY A 125 -11.30 -26.70 7.82
C GLY A 125 -10.10 -26.15 8.58
N ASN A 126 -9.40 -27.02 9.33
CA ASN A 126 -8.18 -26.64 10.04
C ASN A 126 -7.08 -26.11 9.10
N SER A 127 -6.94 -26.67 7.90
CA SER A 127 -5.98 -26.19 6.92
C SER A 127 -6.34 -24.80 6.39
N ILE A 128 -7.64 -24.52 6.18
CA ILE A 128 -8.11 -23.17 5.79
C ILE A 128 -7.83 -22.16 6.90
N GLU A 129 -8.07 -22.52 8.15
CA GLU A 129 -7.78 -21.65 9.30
C GLU A 129 -6.29 -21.30 9.37
N GLN A 130 -5.41 -22.30 9.30
CA GLN A 130 -3.96 -22.10 9.29
C GLN A 130 -3.51 -21.22 8.12
N LEU A 131 -4.07 -21.43 6.93
CA LEU A 131 -3.74 -20.61 5.76
C LEU A 131 -4.18 -19.16 5.96
N THR A 132 -5.35 -18.95 6.55
CA THR A 132 -5.87 -17.60 6.85
C THR A 132 -4.98 -16.89 7.86
N ASP A 133 -4.55 -17.57 8.92
CA ASP A 133 -3.66 -17.01 9.93
C ASP A 133 -2.28 -16.67 9.37
N GLN A 134 -1.73 -17.54 8.52
CA GLN A 134 -0.46 -17.29 7.85
C GLN A 134 -0.54 -16.10 6.90
N LYS A 135 -1.65 -15.98 6.15
CA LYS A 135 -1.90 -14.83 5.27
C LYS A 135 -1.97 -13.53 6.07
N THR A 136 -2.74 -13.50 7.15
CA THR A 136 -2.85 -12.32 8.03
C THR A 136 -1.51 -11.95 8.65
N ALA A 137 -0.72 -12.93 9.09
CA ALA A 137 0.62 -12.69 9.61
C ALA A 137 1.57 -12.12 8.55
N LEU A 138 1.49 -12.61 7.32
CA LEU A 138 2.28 -12.07 6.19
C LEU A 138 1.90 -10.62 5.88
N GLU A 139 0.60 -10.33 5.78
CA GLU A 139 0.10 -8.95 5.53
C GLU A 139 0.62 -7.98 6.59
N ASN A 140 0.54 -8.34 7.86
CA ASN A 140 1.01 -7.52 8.96
C ASN A 140 2.54 -7.29 8.91
N ARG A 141 3.31 -8.32 8.61
CA ARG A 141 4.77 -8.22 8.45
C ARG A 141 5.16 -7.29 7.31
N VAL A 142 4.55 -7.48 6.15
CA VAL A 142 4.86 -6.63 4.98
C VAL A 142 4.44 -5.19 5.23
N ARG A 143 3.32 -4.95 5.90
CA ARG A 143 2.94 -3.60 6.30
C ARG A 143 4.01 -2.99 7.22
N GLN A 144 4.37 -3.69 8.28
CA GLN A 144 5.29 -3.20 9.30
C GLN A 144 6.73 -3.05 8.78
N ASP A 145 7.22 -4.04 8.02
CA ASP A 145 8.64 -4.11 7.64
C ASP A 145 8.92 -3.39 6.30
N PHE A 146 7.90 -3.14 5.49
CA PHE A 146 8.07 -2.56 4.15
C PHE A 146 7.23 -1.30 3.93
N ILE A 147 5.91 -1.35 4.10
CA ILE A 147 5.02 -0.23 3.75
C ILE A 147 5.23 0.96 4.70
N ASP A 148 5.16 0.73 6.02
CA ASP A 148 5.28 1.80 7.03
C ASP A 148 6.63 2.55 6.95
N PRO A 149 7.80 1.89 6.76
CA PRO A 149 9.06 2.59 6.53
C PRO A 149 9.07 3.43 5.26
N LEU A 150 8.47 2.96 4.16
CA LEU A 150 8.35 3.73 2.93
C LEU A 150 7.42 4.94 3.08
N ASP A 151 6.32 4.80 3.83
CA ASP A 151 5.45 5.92 4.18
C ASP A 151 6.17 6.97 5.01
N GLN A 152 6.99 6.55 5.98
CA GLN A 152 7.82 7.46 6.77
C GLN A 152 8.82 8.22 5.89
N LEU A 153 9.50 7.52 4.98
CA LEU A 153 10.42 8.10 4.02
C LEU A 153 9.72 9.16 3.16
N LEU A 154 8.54 8.85 2.62
CA LEU A 154 7.75 9.77 1.81
C LEU A 154 7.24 10.97 2.62
N ALA A 155 6.79 10.74 3.86
CA ALA A 155 6.18 11.76 4.69
C ALA A 155 7.18 12.71 5.34
N LYS A 156 8.39 12.25 5.66
CA LYS A 156 9.44 13.04 6.33
C LYS A 156 10.51 13.48 5.33
N ASP A 157 11.31 12.52 4.85
CA ASP A 157 12.55 12.84 4.13
C ASP A 157 12.29 13.50 2.77
N PHE A 158 11.36 12.98 1.99
CA PHE A 158 11.00 13.63 0.72
C PHE A 158 10.30 14.98 0.91
N LYS A 159 9.59 15.15 2.02
CA LYS A 159 8.98 16.45 2.35
C LYS A 159 10.04 17.47 2.74
N GLU A 160 11.04 17.05 3.50
CA GLU A 160 12.18 17.87 3.87
C GLU A 160 13.02 18.26 2.66
N VAL A 161 13.38 17.30 1.81
CA VAL A 161 14.08 17.57 0.53
C VAL A 161 13.30 18.56 -0.32
N SER A 162 11.98 18.38 -0.45
CA SER A 162 11.12 19.30 -1.21
C SER A 162 11.09 20.71 -0.61
N TYR A 163 11.11 20.82 0.73
CA TYR A 163 11.19 22.10 1.41
C TYR A 163 12.53 22.80 1.14
N HIS A 164 13.64 22.10 1.28
CA HIS A 164 14.98 22.65 1.03
C HIS A 164 15.18 23.06 -0.44
N ARG A 165 14.65 22.25 -1.38
CA ARG A 165 14.67 22.57 -2.81
C ARG A 165 13.92 23.89 -3.11
N LYS A 166 12.71 24.06 -2.56
CA LYS A 166 11.95 25.32 -2.69
C LYS A 166 12.66 26.51 -2.05
N LYS A 167 13.32 26.30 -0.92
CA LYS A 167 14.08 27.35 -0.23
C LYS A 167 15.32 27.75 -1.02
N LEU A 168 16.02 26.80 -1.63
CA LEU A 168 17.15 27.05 -2.51
C LEU A 168 16.71 27.86 -3.73
N GLU A 169 15.64 27.43 -4.39
CA GLU A 169 15.07 28.15 -5.54
C GLU A 169 14.69 29.60 -5.19
N SER A 170 14.01 29.78 -4.05
CA SER A 170 13.67 31.12 -3.57
C SER A 170 14.90 32.01 -3.30
N ARG A 171 15.99 31.42 -2.78
CA ARG A 171 17.24 32.15 -2.55
C ARG A 171 17.95 32.50 -3.86
N ARG A 172 17.97 31.60 -4.83
CA ARG A 172 18.50 31.85 -6.17
C ARG A 172 17.79 33.02 -6.80
N LEU A 173 16.47 33.02 -6.82
CA LEU A 173 15.67 34.11 -7.35
C LEU A 173 15.92 35.45 -6.62
N ASN A 174 16.12 35.44 -5.30
CA ASN A 174 16.46 36.64 -4.55
C ASN A 174 17.85 37.21 -4.91
N TYR A 175 18.82 36.33 -5.15
CA TYR A 175 20.19 36.73 -5.50
C TYR A 175 20.24 37.40 -6.87
N SER A 176 19.46 36.93 -7.84
CA SER A 176 19.40 37.51 -9.18
C SER A 176 18.75 38.91 -9.22
N TYR A 177 18.17 39.38 -8.08
CA TYR A 177 17.60 40.72 -7.97
C TYR A 177 18.49 41.74 -7.24
N GLN A 178 19.66 41.34 -6.76
CA GLN A 178 20.64 42.27 -6.17
C GLN A 178 21.66 42.72 -7.20
#